data_813268dcf852d7f57476b325cbad4acb
#
_entry.id   813268dcf852d7f57476b325cbad4acb
#
_cell.length_a   1.000
_cell.length_b   1.000
_cell.length_c   1.000
_cell.angle_alpha   90.00
_cell.angle_beta   90.00
_cell.angle_gamma   90.00
#
_symmetry.space_group_name_H-M   'P 1'
#
loop_
_entity.id
_entity.type
_entity.pdbx_description
1 polymer ?
#
loop_
_entity_poly.entity_id
_entity_poly.type
_entity_poly.pdbx_seq_one_letter_code
_entity_poly.pdbx_strand_id
1 'polypeptide(L)'
;MGNAQDALKAKADYVTKNLEEDGILHALEELKMVEKELHLPQTKMDQETGPIATIHTNYGDLKIRLFPEQAPKTVANFIALAKDGYYNGVIFHRVIKDFMIQGGDPTGTGMGGESIYGESFEDEFSEELYNIRGALSMANAGPNTNGSQFFIVQNQHLPYSKKEIARGGWPEAIAEIYAEEGGTPHLDRRHTVFGQLMDEASYQVLDTIAAVETGAMDKPKEDVVMESIDIEGEA
;
A
#
# COMPACT_ATOMS: atom_id res chain seq x y z
N MET A 1 -35.03 -9.00 2.46
CA MET A 1 -35.23 -7.78 3.26
C MET A 1 -35.00 -8.11 4.73
N GLY A 2 -34.00 -7.47 5.37
CA GLY A 2 -33.58 -7.79 6.73
C GLY A 2 -34.65 -7.60 7.81
N ASN A 3 -35.62 -6.71 7.56
CA ASN A 3 -36.74 -6.43 8.47
C ASN A 3 -38.01 -7.28 8.21
N ALA A 4 -37.94 -8.32 7.38
CA ALA A 4 -39.03 -9.25 7.20
C ALA A 4 -39.22 -10.17 8.42
N GLN A 5 -40.42 -10.72 8.59
CA GLN A 5 -40.71 -11.67 9.64
C GLN A 5 -39.87 -12.97 9.49
N ASP A 6 -39.48 -13.58 10.59
CA ASP A 6 -38.57 -14.74 10.58
C ASP A 6 -39.10 -15.94 9.79
N ALA A 7 -40.42 -16.14 9.76
CA ALA A 7 -41.04 -17.17 8.94
C ALA A 7 -40.89 -16.98 7.43
N LEU A 8 -40.76 -15.71 6.98
CA LEU A 8 -40.49 -15.37 5.59
C LEU A 8 -39.00 -15.48 5.26
N LYS A 9 -38.12 -15.09 6.20
CA LYS A 9 -36.67 -15.24 6.05
C LYS A 9 -36.28 -16.70 5.88
N ALA A 10 -36.90 -17.59 6.65
CA ALA A 10 -36.63 -19.04 6.59
C ALA A 10 -37.00 -19.71 5.26
N LYS A 11 -37.79 -19.03 4.41
CA LYS A 11 -38.21 -19.51 3.08
C LYS A 11 -37.52 -18.82 1.92
N ALA A 12 -36.68 -17.81 2.22
CA ALA A 12 -35.97 -17.06 1.20
C ALA A 12 -34.63 -17.71 0.86
N ASP A 13 -34.28 -17.77 -0.40
CA ASP A 13 -32.97 -18.23 -0.87
C ASP A 13 -31.85 -17.27 -0.41
N TYR A 14 -32.19 -15.99 -0.25
CA TYR A 14 -31.30 -14.94 0.21
C TYR A 14 -31.99 -13.94 1.14
N VAL A 15 -31.36 -13.59 2.25
CA VAL A 15 -31.82 -12.58 3.22
C VAL A 15 -30.85 -11.42 3.25
N THR A 16 -31.23 -10.29 2.65
CA THR A 16 -30.42 -9.06 2.66
C THR A 16 -30.56 -8.30 3.97
N LYS A 17 -29.73 -7.25 4.15
CA LYS A 17 -29.83 -6.27 5.23
C LYS A 17 -31.16 -5.50 5.17
N ASN A 18 -31.48 -4.74 6.22
CA ASN A 18 -32.67 -3.87 6.21
C ASN A 18 -32.45 -2.62 5.31
N LEU A 19 -33.50 -1.80 5.15
CA LEU A 19 -33.44 -0.61 4.30
C LEU A 19 -32.50 0.48 4.84
N GLU A 20 -32.34 0.56 6.16
CA GLU A 20 -31.47 1.54 6.81
C GLU A 20 -29.98 1.16 6.65
N GLU A 21 -29.70 -0.07 6.25
CA GLU A 21 -28.37 -0.63 5.98
C GLU A 21 -28.16 -0.88 4.48
N ASP A 22 -28.80 -0.11 3.60
CA ASP A 22 -28.73 -0.25 2.14
C ASP A 22 -29.01 -1.67 1.61
N GLY A 23 -29.97 -2.36 2.25
CA GLY A 23 -30.25 -3.77 2.01
C GLY A 23 -30.54 -4.15 0.57
N ILE A 24 -31.08 -3.22 -0.25
CA ILE A 24 -31.33 -3.48 -1.67
C ILE A 24 -30.01 -3.49 -2.44
N LEU A 25 -29.17 -2.48 -2.22
CA LEU A 25 -27.85 -2.40 -2.86
C LEU A 25 -27.01 -3.63 -2.49
N HIS A 26 -26.93 -3.95 -1.20
CA HIS A 26 -26.24 -5.14 -0.72
C HIS A 26 -26.73 -6.43 -1.38
N ALA A 27 -28.07 -6.59 -1.54
CA ALA A 27 -28.60 -7.77 -2.23
C ALA A 27 -28.22 -7.82 -3.71
N LEU A 28 -28.21 -6.70 -4.40
CA LEU A 28 -27.86 -6.62 -5.81
C LEU A 28 -26.35 -6.90 -6.03
N GLU A 29 -25.51 -6.43 -5.14
CA GLU A 29 -24.07 -6.70 -5.14
C GLU A 29 -23.77 -8.18 -4.90
N GLU A 30 -24.36 -8.78 -3.86
CA GLU A 30 -24.20 -10.20 -3.53
C GLU A 30 -24.71 -11.12 -4.64
N LEU A 31 -25.82 -10.74 -5.28
CA LEU A 31 -26.37 -11.46 -6.43
C LEU A 31 -25.65 -11.12 -7.75
N LYS A 32 -24.60 -10.29 -7.71
CA LYS A 32 -23.84 -9.83 -8.89
C LYS A 32 -24.73 -9.18 -9.98
N MET A 33 -25.80 -8.52 -9.57
CA MET A 33 -26.70 -7.81 -10.47
C MET A 33 -26.29 -6.36 -10.71
N VAL A 34 -25.44 -5.80 -9.82
CA VAL A 34 -24.73 -4.52 -9.98
C VAL A 34 -23.27 -4.75 -9.61
N GLU A 35 -22.38 -4.08 -10.27
CA GLU A 35 -20.98 -4.03 -9.86
C GLU A 35 -20.90 -3.13 -8.61
N LYS A 36 -20.22 -3.62 -7.56
CA LYS A 36 -19.85 -2.79 -6.42
C LYS A 36 -18.92 -1.71 -6.94
N GLU A 37 -19.28 -0.45 -6.74
CA GLU A 37 -18.34 0.65 -7.04
C GLU A 37 -17.11 0.48 -6.14
N LEU A 38 -15.99 0.10 -6.74
CA LEU A 38 -14.76 -0.12 -6.01
C LEU A 38 -14.18 1.23 -5.62
N HIS A 39 -14.10 1.48 -4.33
CA HIS A 39 -13.38 2.63 -3.81
C HIS A 39 -11.88 2.39 -4.00
N LEU A 40 -11.21 3.29 -4.73
CA LEU A 40 -9.78 3.22 -5.02
C LEU A 40 -9.09 4.49 -4.52
N PRO A 41 -8.72 4.56 -3.24
CA PRO A 41 -8.19 5.79 -2.64
C PRO A 41 -6.91 6.27 -3.31
N GLN A 42 -6.08 5.35 -3.82
CA GLN A 42 -4.85 5.71 -4.54
C GLN A 42 -5.09 6.52 -5.82
N THR A 43 -6.29 6.50 -6.39
CA THR A 43 -6.65 7.23 -7.62
C THR A 43 -7.32 8.57 -7.35
N LYS A 44 -7.71 8.84 -6.11
CA LYS A 44 -8.45 10.04 -5.68
C LYS A 44 -7.76 10.72 -4.50
N MET A 45 -6.45 10.85 -4.55
CA MET A 45 -5.60 11.30 -3.45
C MET A 45 -6.01 12.64 -2.82
N ASP A 46 -6.58 13.55 -3.61
CA ASP A 46 -7.09 14.86 -3.18
C ASP A 46 -8.41 14.77 -2.38
N GLN A 47 -9.11 13.66 -2.46
CA GLN A 47 -10.36 13.39 -1.72
C GLN A 47 -10.12 12.60 -0.44
N GLU A 48 -8.95 12.01 -0.29
CA GLU A 48 -8.59 11.18 0.87
C GLU A 48 -8.12 12.03 2.05
N THR A 49 -8.51 11.63 3.26
CA THR A 49 -8.27 12.38 4.51
C THR A 49 -7.26 11.75 5.46
N GLY A 50 -6.63 10.65 5.09
CA GLY A 50 -5.64 9.95 5.91
C GLY A 50 -4.41 10.80 6.25
N PRO A 51 -3.63 10.41 7.28
CA PRO A 51 -2.41 11.11 7.68
C PRO A 51 -1.39 11.15 6.55
N ILE A 52 -0.52 12.15 6.61
CA ILE A 52 0.55 12.34 5.63
C ILE A 52 1.88 12.10 6.34
N ALA A 53 2.72 11.24 5.75
CA ALA A 53 4.09 11.05 6.14
C ALA A 53 5.01 11.74 5.13
N THR A 54 5.98 12.52 5.60
CA THR A 54 7.06 13.06 4.78
C THR A 54 8.38 12.43 5.22
N ILE A 55 8.93 11.57 4.37
CA ILE A 55 10.26 10.98 4.59
C ILE A 55 11.29 11.95 4.04
N HIS A 56 12.06 12.60 4.91
CA HIS A 56 13.17 13.46 4.52
C HIS A 56 14.38 12.59 4.23
N THR A 57 14.91 12.69 3.02
CA THR A 57 16.12 11.95 2.63
C THR A 57 17.22 12.90 2.17
N ASN A 58 18.46 12.42 2.15
CA ASN A 58 19.58 13.18 1.55
C ASN A 58 19.47 13.36 0.02
N TYR A 59 18.40 12.86 -0.61
CA TYR A 59 18.04 13.07 -2.02
C TYR A 59 16.81 13.96 -2.21
N GLY A 60 16.11 14.31 -1.13
CA GLY A 60 14.89 15.10 -1.12
C GLY A 60 13.75 14.38 -0.38
N ASP A 61 12.57 14.97 -0.43
CA ASP A 61 11.42 14.55 0.34
C ASP A 61 10.52 13.59 -0.43
N LEU A 62 10.01 12.58 0.27
CA LEU A 62 9.00 11.65 -0.23
C LEU A 62 7.72 11.86 0.59
N LYS A 63 6.73 12.51 -0.01
CA LYS A 63 5.46 12.83 0.64
C LYS A 63 4.42 11.76 0.32
N ILE A 64 3.86 11.15 1.34
CA ILE A 64 3.04 9.94 1.26
C ILE A 64 1.74 10.12 2.03
N ARG A 65 0.60 9.86 1.40
CA ARG A 65 -0.67 9.68 2.10
C ARG A 65 -0.76 8.25 2.62
N LEU A 66 -1.14 8.10 3.89
CA LEU A 66 -1.36 6.80 4.52
C LEU A 66 -2.86 6.46 4.53
N PHE A 67 -3.17 5.16 4.54
CA PHE A 67 -4.54 4.62 4.44
C PHE A 67 -4.92 3.82 5.70
N PRO A 68 -5.26 4.48 6.83
CA PRO A 68 -5.56 3.80 8.08
C PRO A 68 -6.87 2.99 8.06
N GLU A 69 -7.80 3.31 7.17
CA GLU A 69 -9.04 2.54 7.02
C GLU A 69 -8.78 1.16 6.40
N GLN A 70 -7.85 1.06 5.45
CA GLN A 70 -7.54 -0.16 4.73
C GLN A 70 -6.46 -1.00 5.42
N ALA A 71 -5.53 -0.37 6.15
CA ALA A 71 -4.41 -1.04 6.82
C ALA A 71 -4.14 -0.43 8.21
N PRO A 72 -5.08 -0.52 9.17
CA PRO A 72 -5.03 0.21 10.43
C PRO A 72 -3.82 -0.14 11.30
N LYS A 73 -3.47 -1.43 11.43
CA LYS A 73 -2.33 -1.86 12.24
C LYS A 73 -1.00 -1.46 11.61
N THR A 74 -0.90 -1.59 10.30
CA THR A 74 0.30 -1.24 9.53
C THR A 74 0.57 0.25 9.61
N VAL A 75 -0.46 1.09 9.43
CA VAL A 75 -0.35 2.54 9.54
C VAL A 75 0.00 2.94 10.98
N ALA A 76 -0.65 2.37 12.00
CA ALA A 76 -0.33 2.63 13.39
C ALA A 76 1.12 2.25 13.75
N ASN A 77 1.60 1.10 13.26
CA ASN A 77 2.98 0.66 13.42
C ASN A 77 3.97 1.66 12.81
N PHE A 78 3.76 2.03 11.54
CA PHE A 78 4.63 2.96 10.83
C PHE A 78 4.66 4.34 11.50
N ILE A 79 3.50 4.90 11.85
CA ILE A 79 3.41 6.22 12.52
C ILE A 79 4.08 6.20 13.89
N ALA A 80 3.88 5.16 14.68
CA ALA A 80 4.50 5.06 16.01
C ALA A 80 6.03 4.98 15.90
N LEU A 81 6.55 4.15 15.02
CA LEU A 81 7.99 4.04 14.77
C LEU A 81 8.57 5.35 14.22
N ALA A 82 7.87 6.04 13.31
CA ALA A 82 8.30 7.33 12.78
C ALA A 82 8.37 8.40 13.87
N LYS A 83 7.32 8.52 14.70
CA LYS A 83 7.27 9.48 15.82
C LYS A 83 8.32 9.22 16.92
N ASP A 84 8.70 7.96 17.11
CA ASP A 84 9.76 7.55 18.05
C ASP A 84 11.17 7.79 17.48
N GLY A 85 11.28 8.25 16.23
CA GLY A 85 12.57 8.46 15.55
C GLY A 85 13.28 7.16 15.14
N TYR A 86 12.57 6.04 15.15
CA TYR A 86 13.12 4.71 14.82
C TYR A 86 13.79 4.67 13.44
N TYR A 87 13.26 5.42 12.48
CA TYR A 87 13.77 5.48 11.12
C TYR A 87 14.87 6.52 10.90
N ASN A 88 15.19 7.36 11.90
CA ASN A 88 16.18 8.43 11.75
C ASN A 88 17.58 7.85 11.54
N GLY A 89 18.22 8.22 10.43
CA GLY A 89 19.52 7.71 10.03
C GLY A 89 19.51 6.31 9.39
N VAL A 90 18.35 5.69 9.23
CA VAL A 90 18.19 4.39 8.57
C VAL A 90 18.31 4.54 7.06
N ILE A 91 18.96 3.60 6.39
CA ILE A 91 19.20 3.65 4.95
C ILE A 91 18.15 2.87 4.15
N PHE A 92 17.99 3.25 2.88
CA PHE A 92 17.43 2.36 1.87
C PHE A 92 18.51 1.35 1.46
N HIS A 93 18.49 0.19 2.10
CA HIS A 93 19.56 -0.82 1.97
C HIS A 93 19.47 -1.66 0.70
N ARG A 94 18.35 -1.59 -0.02
CA ARG A 94 18.12 -2.30 -1.29
C ARG A 94 17.37 -1.42 -2.26
N VAL A 95 18.00 -1.15 -3.41
CA VAL A 95 17.46 -0.29 -4.46
C VAL A 95 17.58 -1.01 -5.80
N ILE A 96 16.46 -1.25 -6.45
CA ILE A 96 16.41 -1.89 -7.77
C ILE A 96 15.61 -1.00 -8.71
N LYS A 97 16.31 -0.45 -9.72
CA LYS A 97 15.70 0.34 -10.78
C LYS A 97 14.65 -0.49 -11.52
N ASP A 98 13.57 0.15 -11.92
CA ASP A 98 12.41 -0.46 -12.56
C ASP A 98 11.75 -1.56 -11.69
N PHE A 99 11.88 -1.41 -10.34
CA PHE A 99 11.20 -2.25 -9.37
C PHE A 99 10.80 -1.47 -8.12
N MET A 100 11.70 -1.28 -7.13
CA MET A 100 11.36 -0.63 -5.85
C MET A 100 12.60 -0.12 -5.12
N ILE A 101 12.38 0.73 -4.11
CA ILE A 101 13.38 1.09 -3.09
C ILE A 101 12.91 0.57 -1.73
N GLN A 102 13.78 -0.12 -1.00
CA GLN A 102 13.45 -0.77 0.27
C GLN A 102 14.36 -0.28 1.40
N GLY A 103 13.74 0.01 2.55
CA GLY A 103 14.43 0.44 3.76
C GLY A 103 13.66 0.04 5.02
N GLY A 104 13.92 0.76 6.13
CA GLY A 104 13.22 0.54 7.39
C GLY A 104 13.85 -0.52 8.29
N ASP A 105 15.02 -1.04 7.96
CA ASP A 105 15.84 -1.90 8.82
C ASP A 105 16.93 -1.07 9.50
N PRO A 106 16.89 -0.84 10.82
CA PRO A 106 17.93 -0.08 11.53
C PRO A 106 19.34 -0.67 11.40
N THR A 107 19.45 -1.97 11.13
CA THR A 107 20.75 -2.62 10.93
C THR A 107 21.31 -2.41 9.52
N GLY A 108 20.47 -1.99 8.56
CA GLY A 108 20.84 -1.79 7.16
C GLY A 108 21.27 -3.08 6.42
N THR A 109 20.95 -4.24 6.96
CA THR A 109 21.32 -5.56 6.41
C THR A 109 20.17 -6.22 5.62
N GLY A 110 18.94 -5.76 5.82
CA GLY A 110 17.72 -6.39 5.32
C GLY A 110 17.21 -7.54 6.19
N MET A 111 17.87 -7.83 7.31
CA MET A 111 17.55 -8.94 8.21
C MET A 111 16.95 -8.50 9.54
N GLY A 112 16.97 -7.19 9.84
CA GLY A 112 16.50 -6.60 11.09
C GLY A 112 15.14 -5.90 10.95
N GLY A 113 14.74 -5.28 12.07
CA GLY A 113 13.54 -4.48 12.16
C GLY A 113 12.41 -5.19 12.90
N GLU A 114 11.85 -4.49 13.88
CA GLU A 114 10.78 -4.99 14.74
C GLU A 114 9.54 -4.09 14.62
N SER A 115 8.37 -4.65 14.87
CA SER A 115 7.13 -3.88 14.96
C SER A 115 6.88 -3.38 16.37
N ILE A 116 5.96 -2.43 16.52
CA ILE A 116 5.48 -2.01 17.86
C ILE A 116 4.68 -3.11 18.58
N TYR A 117 4.29 -4.16 17.88
CA TYR A 117 3.53 -5.29 18.41
C TYR A 117 4.42 -6.44 18.89
N GLY A 118 5.74 -6.31 18.78
CA GLY A 118 6.73 -7.33 19.04
C GLY A 118 7.52 -7.68 17.79
N GLU A 119 7.83 -8.98 17.58
CA GLU A 119 8.69 -9.38 16.45
C GLU A 119 8.02 -9.15 15.09
N SER A 120 6.79 -9.61 14.92
CA SER A 120 6.05 -9.46 13.66
C SER A 120 4.54 -9.35 13.88
N PHE A 121 3.82 -8.88 12.83
CA PHE A 121 2.36 -8.81 12.83
C PHE A 121 1.78 -9.24 11.46
N GLU A 122 0.48 -9.50 11.46
CA GLU A 122 -0.26 -10.03 10.32
C GLU A 122 -0.35 -9.07 9.13
N ASP A 123 -0.58 -9.66 7.95
CA ASP A 123 -0.86 -8.91 6.73
C ASP A 123 -2.26 -8.29 6.77
N GLU A 124 -2.39 -7.09 6.17
CA GLU A 124 -3.66 -6.37 6.01
C GLU A 124 -3.91 -6.12 4.53
N PHE A 125 -4.39 -7.13 3.80
CA PHE A 125 -4.67 -7.00 2.37
C PHE A 125 -6.04 -6.38 2.14
N SER A 126 -6.08 -5.28 1.38
CA SER A 126 -7.31 -4.63 0.95
C SER A 126 -7.58 -4.87 -0.55
N GLU A 127 -8.85 -4.93 -0.94
CA GLU A 127 -9.27 -4.94 -2.34
C GLU A 127 -9.25 -3.53 -2.96
N GLU A 128 -9.00 -2.50 -2.16
CA GLU A 128 -8.98 -1.10 -2.55
C GLU A 128 -7.56 -0.57 -2.79
N LEU A 129 -6.51 -1.33 -2.38
CA LEU A 129 -5.12 -0.92 -2.48
C LEU A 129 -4.28 -1.90 -3.30
N TYR A 130 -3.43 -1.36 -4.14
CA TYR A 130 -2.60 -2.11 -5.08
C TYR A 130 -1.17 -1.58 -5.11
N ASN A 131 -0.23 -2.42 -5.50
CA ASN A 131 1.18 -2.06 -5.66
C ASN A 131 1.42 -1.28 -6.98
N ILE A 132 0.63 -0.25 -7.23
CA ILE A 132 0.86 0.69 -8.35
C ILE A 132 2.14 1.50 -8.11
N ARG A 133 2.65 2.18 -9.12
CA ARG A 133 3.82 3.06 -8.96
C ARG A 133 3.59 4.08 -7.85
N GLY A 134 4.57 4.24 -6.96
CA GLY A 134 4.49 5.13 -5.79
C GLY A 134 3.79 4.53 -4.56
N ALA A 135 3.28 3.30 -4.62
CA ALA A 135 2.71 2.63 -3.46
C ALA A 135 3.76 2.37 -2.38
N LEU A 136 3.41 2.66 -1.13
CA LEU A 136 4.17 2.30 0.06
C LEU A 136 3.63 0.98 0.61
N SER A 137 4.50 -0.02 0.70
CA SER A 137 4.12 -1.39 1.07
C SER A 137 5.08 -2.00 2.07
N MET A 138 4.58 -2.93 2.90
CA MET A 138 5.42 -3.66 3.86
C MET A 138 6.30 -4.70 3.19
N ALA A 139 7.59 -4.67 3.49
CA ALA A 139 8.45 -5.81 3.24
C ALA A 139 8.19 -6.90 4.29
N ASN A 140 8.28 -8.17 3.89
CA ASN A 140 8.09 -9.32 4.77
C ASN A 140 8.98 -10.50 4.34
N ALA A 141 9.09 -11.49 5.20
CA ALA A 141 9.80 -12.75 4.95
C ALA A 141 8.82 -13.93 4.72
N GLY A 142 7.61 -13.64 4.27
CA GLY A 142 6.50 -14.55 4.06
C GLY A 142 5.23 -14.05 4.75
N PRO A 143 4.12 -14.79 4.67
CA PRO A 143 2.83 -14.37 5.22
C PRO A 143 2.91 -14.01 6.72
N ASN A 144 2.31 -12.88 7.10
CA ASN A 144 2.20 -12.44 8.50
C ASN A 144 3.53 -12.23 9.22
N THR A 145 4.54 -11.74 8.49
CA THR A 145 5.87 -11.46 9.07
C THR A 145 6.27 -9.98 8.91
N ASN A 146 5.30 -9.07 9.00
CA ASN A 146 5.54 -7.64 8.92
C ASN A 146 6.27 -7.14 10.17
N GLY A 147 7.31 -6.32 9.99
CA GLY A 147 8.08 -5.69 11.07
C GLY A 147 8.12 -4.17 10.89
N SER A 148 9.32 -3.63 10.65
CA SER A 148 9.52 -2.21 10.37
C SER A 148 9.92 -1.92 8.92
N GLN A 149 10.34 -2.93 8.15
CA GLN A 149 10.81 -2.73 6.79
C GLN A 149 9.66 -2.46 5.82
N PHE A 150 9.89 -1.54 4.91
CA PHE A 150 8.93 -1.16 3.86
C PHE A 150 9.65 -0.90 2.54
N PHE A 151 8.89 -0.85 1.47
CA PHE A 151 9.38 -0.44 0.16
C PHE A 151 8.42 0.51 -0.53
N ILE A 152 8.96 1.30 -1.47
CA ILE A 152 8.18 2.16 -2.35
C ILE A 152 8.34 1.66 -3.77
N VAL A 153 7.23 1.38 -4.44
CA VAL A 153 7.20 0.86 -5.80
C VAL A 153 7.64 1.93 -6.79
N GLN A 154 8.67 1.64 -7.59
CA GLN A 154 9.22 2.59 -8.55
C GLN A 154 8.95 2.20 -10.00
N ASN A 155 8.71 0.94 -10.30
CA ASN A 155 8.54 0.44 -11.67
C ASN A 155 7.56 1.29 -12.49
N GLN A 156 8.05 1.85 -13.62
CA GLN A 156 7.28 2.74 -14.48
C GLN A 156 6.60 2.02 -15.65
N HIS A 157 7.03 0.81 -15.97
CA HIS A 157 6.60 0.10 -17.16
C HIS A 157 6.37 -1.38 -16.91
N LEU A 158 5.23 -1.86 -17.37
CA LEU A 158 4.95 -3.29 -17.40
C LEU A 158 4.94 -3.78 -18.84
N PRO A 159 5.44 -4.99 -19.12
CA PRO A 159 5.42 -5.58 -20.45
C PRO A 159 4.04 -6.13 -20.84
N TYR A 160 2.99 -5.76 -20.12
CA TYR A 160 1.63 -6.27 -20.27
C TYR A 160 0.65 -5.18 -20.65
N SER A 161 -0.27 -5.49 -21.55
CA SER A 161 -1.39 -4.61 -21.90
C SER A 161 -2.46 -4.61 -20.81
N LYS A 162 -3.29 -3.55 -20.74
CA LYS A 162 -4.49 -3.48 -19.89
C LYS A 162 -5.32 -4.76 -19.94
N LYS A 163 -5.54 -5.32 -21.15
CA LYS A 163 -6.33 -6.54 -21.33
C LYS A 163 -5.71 -7.78 -20.70
N GLU A 164 -4.40 -7.89 -20.73
CA GLU A 164 -3.68 -9.02 -20.13
C GLU A 164 -3.73 -8.92 -18.61
N ILE A 165 -3.58 -7.73 -18.05
CA ILE A 165 -3.68 -7.48 -16.61
C ILE A 165 -5.11 -7.76 -16.14
N ALA A 166 -6.14 -7.22 -16.81
CA ALA A 166 -7.55 -7.47 -16.45
C ALA A 166 -7.91 -8.97 -16.50
N ARG A 167 -7.40 -9.73 -17.50
CA ARG A 167 -7.56 -11.19 -17.55
C ARG A 167 -6.91 -11.92 -16.39
N GLY A 168 -5.89 -11.34 -15.78
CA GLY A 168 -5.26 -11.82 -14.55
C GLY A 168 -6.09 -11.63 -13.28
N GLY A 169 -7.25 -10.97 -13.37
CA GLY A 169 -8.20 -10.79 -12.28
C GLY A 169 -8.15 -9.43 -11.59
N TRP A 170 -7.40 -8.46 -12.13
CA TRP A 170 -7.41 -7.09 -11.62
C TRP A 170 -8.63 -6.32 -12.12
N PRO A 171 -9.22 -5.43 -11.30
CA PRO A 171 -10.26 -4.51 -11.74
C PRO A 171 -9.80 -3.69 -12.96
N GLU A 172 -10.74 -3.34 -13.84
CA GLU A 172 -10.38 -2.68 -15.10
C GLU A 172 -9.66 -1.33 -14.89
N ALA A 173 -10.10 -0.55 -13.90
CA ALA A 173 -9.47 0.72 -13.53
C ALA A 173 -8.01 0.51 -13.05
N ILE A 174 -7.75 -0.53 -12.27
CA ILE A 174 -6.41 -0.87 -11.80
C ILE A 174 -5.54 -1.41 -12.95
N ALA A 175 -6.12 -2.22 -13.83
CA ALA A 175 -5.41 -2.71 -15.01
C ALA A 175 -4.98 -1.58 -15.95
N GLU A 176 -5.77 -0.50 -16.04
CA GLU A 176 -5.44 0.71 -16.78
C GLU A 176 -4.25 1.43 -16.15
N ILE A 177 -4.30 1.69 -14.84
CA ILE A 177 -3.21 2.34 -14.10
C ILE A 177 -1.90 1.54 -14.24
N TYR A 178 -1.95 0.24 -14.06
CA TYR A 178 -0.77 -0.61 -14.24
C TYR A 178 -0.20 -0.53 -15.66
N ALA A 179 -1.05 -0.47 -16.67
CA ALA A 179 -0.62 -0.40 -18.07
C ALA A 179 -0.03 0.97 -18.43
N GLU A 180 -0.51 2.06 -17.83
CA GLU A 180 -0.11 3.44 -18.12
C GLU A 180 1.03 3.93 -17.23
N GLU A 181 0.97 3.64 -15.94
CA GLU A 181 1.87 4.21 -14.93
C GLU A 181 2.88 3.20 -14.37
N GLY A 182 2.65 1.91 -14.59
CA GLY A 182 3.49 0.85 -14.07
C GLY A 182 3.08 0.36 -12.67
N GLY A 183 4.00 -0.30 -12.01
CA GLY A 183 3.78 -0.93 -10.69
C GLY A 183 4.27 -2.37 -10.64
N THR A 184 3.87 -3.09 -9.60
CA THR A 184 4.32 -4.47 -9.32
C THR A 184 3.13 -5.38 -8.99
N PRO A 185 2.23 -5.69 -9.96
CA PRO A 185 1.01 -6.45 -9.70
C PRO A 185 1.26 -7.83 -9.09
N HIS A 186 2.42 -8.42 -9.32
CA HIS A 186 2.80 -9.71 -8.73
C HIS A 186 3.02 -9.65 -7.21
N LEU A 187 3.10 -8.45 -6.61
CA LEU A 187 3.21 -8.23 -5.15
C LEU A 187 1.85 -8.01 -4.49
N ASP A 188 0.78 -7.79 -5.26
CA ASP A 188 -0.56 -7.61 -4.72
C ASP A 188 -1.00 -8.83 -3.92
N ARG A 189 -1.60 -8.58 -2.73
CA ARG A 189 -2.01 -9.61 -1.77
C ARG A 189 -0.88 -10.53 -1.29
N ARG A 190 0.36 -10.02 -1.38
CA ARG A 190 1.56 -10.62 -0.78
C ARG A 190 2.27 -9.65 0.14
N HIS A 191 2.11 -8.35 -0.11
CA HIS A 191 2.64 -7.26 0.69
C HIS A 191 1.53 -6.26 0.99
N THR A 192 1.38 -5.87 2.24
CA THR A 192 0.37 -4.91 2.67
C THR A 192 0.70 -3.54 2.10
N VAL A 193 -0.15 -3.02 1.23
CA VAL A 193 -0.10 -1.62 0.78
C VAL A 193 -0.75 -0.77 1.84
N PHE A 194 -0.11 0.33 2.27
CA PHE A 194 -0.63 1.19 3.32
C PHE A 194 -0.43 2.69 3.08
N GLY A 195 0.12 3.07 1.92
CA GLY A 195 0.30 4.47 1.53
C GLY A 195 0.57 4.63 0.04
N GLN A 196 0.57 5.90 -0.41
CA GLN A 196 0.82 6.29 -1.80
C GLN A 196 1.53 7.63 -1.86
N LEU A 197 2.53 7.78 -2.73
CA LEU A 197 3.16 9.07 -3.04
C LEU A 197 2.12 10.06 -3.57
N MET A 198 2.23 11.33 -3.14
CA MET A 198 1.18 12.33 -3.37
C MET A 198 1.46 13.29 -4.52
N ASP A 199 2.72 13.58 -4.82
CA ASP A 199 3.08 14.67 -5.71
C ASP A 199 4.25 14.33 -6.64
N GLU A 200 4.33 15.05 -7.75
CA GLU A 200 5.35 14.86 -8.78
C GLU A 200 6.78 15.04 -8.24
N ALA A 201 6.99 15.93 -7.27
CA ALA A 201 8.31 16.13 -6.65
C ALA A 201 8.78 14.85 -5.94
N SER A 202 7.89 14.16 -5.23
CA SER A 202 8.16 12.88 -4.58
C SER A 202 8.47 11.77 -5.59
N TYR A 203 7.77 11.72 -6.72
CA TYR A 203 8.08 10.77 -7.80
C TYR A 203 9.45 11.04 -8.44
N GLN A 204 9.85 12.30 -8.59
CA GLN A 204 11.19 12.66 -9.10
C GLN A 204 12.29 12.24 -8.11
N VAL A 205 12.07 12.41 -6.81
CA VAL A 205 12.99 11.92 -5.77
C VAL A 205 13.07 10.40 -5.79
N LEU A 206 11.93 9.70 -5.87
CA LEU A 206 11.88 8.24 -6.01
C LEU A 206 12.71 7.74 -7.21
N ASP A 207 12.54 8.36 -8.38
CA ASP A 207 13.26 7.98 -9.59
C ASP A 207 14.77 8.30 -9.48
N THR A 208 15.13 9.41 -8.81
CA THR A 208 16.53 9.78 -8.54
C THR A 208 17.20 8.73 -7.62
N ILE A 209 16.52 8.33 -6.56
CA ILE A 209 17.02 7.28 -5.66
C ILE A 209 17.14 5.95 -6.41
N ALA A 210 16.14 5.58 -7.21
CA ALA A 210 16.17 4.32 -7.96
C ALA A 210 17.28 4.26 -9.02
N ALA A 211 17.83 5.40 -9.43
CA ALA A 211 18.90 5.51 -10.43
C ALA A 211 20.32 5.51 -9.82
N VAL A 212 20.46 5.44 -8.48
CA VAL A 212 21.79 5.43 -7.84
C VAL A 212 22.57 4.16 -8.20
N GLU A 213 23.88 4.27 -8.20
CA GLU A 213 24.74 3.13 -8.44
C GLU A 213 24.68 2.14 -7.24
N THR A 214 24.42 0.87 -7.53
CA THR A 214 24.32 -0.19 -6.52
C THR A 214 25.48 -1.18 -6.63
N GLY A 215 25.77 -1.83 -5.52
CA GLY A 215 26.76 -2.89 -5.39
C GLY A 215 26.12 -4.26 -5.14
N ALA A 216 26.82 -5.08 -4.37
CA ALA A 216 26.31 -6.40 -3.99
C ALA A 216 24.97 -6.30 -3.24
N MET A 217 24.06 -7.24 -3.51
CA MET A 217 22.72 -7.31 -2.92
C MET A 217 21.85 -6.06 -3.20
N ASP A 218 22.08 -5.38 -4.32
CA ASP A 218 21.39 -4.17 -4.74
C ASP A 218 21.50 -3.01 -3.72
N LYS A 219 22.54 -3.03 -2.88
CA LYS A 219 22.79 -1.96 -1.91
C LYS A 219 23.41 -0.75 -2.63
N PRO A 220 22.87 0.48 -2.42
CA PRO A 220 23.49 1.69 -2.91
C PRO A 220 24.96 1.79 -2.50
N LYS A 221 25.83 2.21 -3.43
CA LYS A 221 27.26 2.43 -3.13
C LYS A 221 27.48 3.64 -2.23
N GLU A 222 26.64 4.67 -2.39
CA GLU A 222 26.54 5.81 -1.47
C GLU A 222 25.21 5.69 -0.74
N ASP A 223 25.24 5.81 0.59
CA ASP A 223 24.05 5.59 1.40
C ASP A 223 22.93 6.58 1.06
N VAL A 224 21.73 6.06 0.78
CA VAL A 224 20.49 6.80 0.71
C VAL A 224 19.86 6.77 2.09
N VAL A 225 19.91 7.90 2.80
CA VAL A 225 19.59 7.99 4.22
C VAL A 225 18.23 8.62 4.41
N MET A 226 17.38 8.02 5.24
CA MET A 226 16.22 8.65 5.82
C MET A 226 16.68 9.50 7.00
N GLU A 227 16.66 10.83 6.86
CA GLU A 227 17.11 11.75 7.92
C GLU A 227 16.10 11.83 9.05
N SER A 228 14.81 11.94 8.70
CA SER A 228 13.67 11.90 9.61
C SER A 228 12.38 11.57 8.87
N ILE A 229 11.31 11.30 9.61
CA ILE A 229 9.95 11.18 9.06
C ILE A 229 9.02 12.07 9.87
N ASP A 230 8.40 13.03 9.23
CA ASP A 230 7.36 13.86 9.81
C ASP A 230 5.97 13.29 9.53
N ILE A 231 5.09 13.33 10.52
CA ILE A 231 3.70 12.86 10.41
C ILE A 231 2.76 14.03 10.65
N GLU A 232 1.92 14.31 9.65
CA GLU A 232 0.85 15.32 9.71
C GLU A 232 -0.52 14.62 9.74
N GLY A 233 -1.41 15.08 10.60
CA GLY A 233 -2.74 14.49 10.77
C GLY A 233 -2.78 13.36 11.80
N GLU A 234 -3.98 12.85 12.03
CA GLU A 234 -4.26 11.73 12.95
C GLU A 234 -4.65 10.48 12.14
N ALA A 235 -4.30 9.31 12.67
CA ALA A 235 -4.65 8.02 12.09
C ALA A 235 -6.04 7.56 12.53
#